data_962551bab07eb03824113bdabae31631
#
_entry.id   962551bab07eb03824113bdabae31631
#
_cell.length_a   1.000
_cell.length_b   1.000
_cell.length_c   1.000
_cell.angle_alpha   90.00
_cell.angle_beta   90.00
_cell.angle_gamma   90.00
#
_symmetry.space_group_name_H-M   'P 1'
#
loop_
_entity.id
_entity.type
_entity.pdbx_description
1 polymer ?
#
loop_
_entity_poly.entity_id
_entity_poly.type
_entity_poly.pdbx_seq_one_letter_code
_entity_poly.pdbx_strand_id
1 'polypeptide(L)'
;MNCNRGTPLRFRWRDLAGSRALRCGWVQAAMTAALIVGTSASAEGVPTAFRPCIDPSNLPFANEKGEGFENRIAELFAQKLGLPIQSYAYPQRMNFIRNTLRYRLPGQDFRCDVVMGIPANYDQAWATTPYYRSTYMLVYRKGRGLDQIRTGVDMFSLSPEAQRKLTIGVYDKSPGSIWLARHGWESQAKPYRILSADPEQYPGEIIENDLAQGKIDAAIVWGPIAGYYTKRVRNVELVMLPLKSEPGVKFDFEIAMGVRYGDREWKDEIEKLIAENRPAIKVILREYNVPLVNEGGELE
;
A
#
# COMPACT_ATOMS: atom_id res chain seq x y z
N MET A 1 -48.36 -39.65 0.12
CA MET A 1 -49.20 -40.09 -1.05
C MET A 1 -48.27 -40.14 -2.26
N ASN A 2 -48.10 -41.36 -2.75
CA ASN A 2 -47.62 -41.83 -4.10
C ASN A 2 -46.41 -41.15 -4.74
N CYS A 3 -45.29 -41.79 -4.76
CA CYS A 3 -44.79 -42.92 -5.60
C CYS A 3 -45.12 -42.80 -7.08
N ASN A 4 -44.11 -42.57 -7.93
CA ASN A 4 -44.00 -43.45 -9.09
C ASN A 4 -42.54 -43.58 -9.58
N ARG A 5 -42.12 -44.84 -9.71
CA ARG A 5 -40.86 -45.34 -10.25
C ARG A 5 -40.97 -45.49 -11.75
N GLY A 6 -39.91 -45.20 -12.49
CA GLY A 6 -39.75 -45.54 -13.90
C GLY A 6 -38.44 -46.22 -14.16
N THR A 7 -38.48 -47.43 -14.55
CA THR A 7 -37.44 -48.48 -14.74
C THR A 7 -36.53 -48.27 -15.96
N PRO A 8 -35.32 -48.88 -16.02
CA PRO A 8 -34.34 -48.66 -17.07
C PRO A 8 -34.54 -49.61 -18.29
N LEU A 9 -34.32 -49.09 -19.45
CA LEU A 9 -34.27 -49.86 -20.71
C LEU A 9 -32.85 -50.43 -20.94
N ARG A 10 -32.76 -51.76 -20.89
CA ARG A 10 -31.62 -52.55 -21.37
C ARG A 10 -31.74 -52.70 -22.89
N PHE A 11 -30.68 -52.37 -23.62
CA PHE A 11 -30.48 -52.77 -25.02
C PHE A 11 -29.47 -53.94 -25.11
N ARG A 12 -29.92 -54.98 -25.84
CA ARG A 12 -29.30 -56.31 -25.92
C ARG A 12 -28.55 -56.42 -27.25
N TRP A 13 -27.32 -56.90 -27.22
CA TRP A 13 -26.54 -57.29 -28.37
C TRP A 13 -27.14 -58.55 -29.07
N ARG A 14 -27.11 -58.53 -30.34
CA ARG A 14 -27.24 -59.76 -31.16
C ARG A 14 -26.26 -59.73 -32.31
N ASP A 15 -25.49 -60.82 -32.35
CA ASP A 15 -24.51 -61.22 -33.30
C ASP A 15 -24.97 -61.24 -34.78
N LEU A 16 -24.07 -60.95 -35.66
CA LEU A 16 -24.00 -61.62 -36.97
C LEU A 16 -22.55 -61.73 -37.40
N ALA A 17 -22.07 -62.97 -37.46
CA ALA A 17 -20.82 -63.40 -38.06
C ALA A 17 -20.97 -63.50 -39.58
N GLY A 18 -19.91 -63.22 -40.31
CA GLY A 18 -19.83 -63.46 -41.77
C GLY A 18 -18.47 -63.18 -42.34
N SER A 19 -17.75 -64.22 -42.48
CA SER A 19 -16.40 -64.38 -43.07
C SER A 19 -16.25 -63.85 -44.53
N ARG A 20 -15.06 -63.31 -44.87
CA ARG A 20 -14.20 -63.77 -45.97
C ARG A 20 -12.86 -63.03 -46.04
N ALA A 21 -11.82 -63.80 -46.06
CA ALA A 21 -10.43 -63.40 -46.23
C ALA A 21 -10.15 -62.93 -47.64
N LEU A 22 -9.35 -61.87 -47.78
CA LEU A 22 -8.50 -61.64 -48.97
C LEU A 22 -7.19 -61.01 -48.48
N ARG A 23 -6.13 -61.77 -48.71
CA ARG A 23 -4.73 -61.37 -48.53
C ARG A 23 -4.35 -60.36 -49.59
N CYS A 24 -3.84 -59.23 -49.22
CA CYS A 24 -2.91 -58.46 -50.04
C CYS A 24 -1.94 -57.73 -49.14
N GLY A 25 -0.68 -58.07 -49.23
CA GLY A 25 0.38 -57.44 -48.48
C GLY A 25 0.68 -56.04 -49.05
N TRP A 26 0.86 -55.13 -48.17
CA TRP A 26 1.52 -53.84 -48.43
C TRP A 26 2.37 -53.41 -47.25
N VAL A 27 3.55 -53.06 -47.62
CA VAL A 27 4.70 -52.52 -46.89
C VAL A 27 4.28 -51.56 -45.77
N GLN A 28 4.71 -51.86 -44.52
CA GLN A 28 4.64 -50.92 -43.38
C GLN A 28 5.72 -49.86 -43.53
N ALA A 29 5.34 -48.65 -43.94
CA ALA A 29 6.14 -47.46 -43.72
C ALA A 29 5.81 -46.94 -42.32
N ALA A 30 6.70 -47.15 -41.38
CA ALA A 30 6.61 -46.59 -40.02
C ALA A 30 6.88 -45.06 -40.11
N MET A 31 5.83 -44.26 -40.15
CA MET A 31 5.90 -42.83 -39.89
C MET A 31 5.86 -42.61 -38.39
N THR A 32 7.02 -42.43 -37.76
CA THR A 32 7.16 -41.90 -36.40
C THR A 32 6.77 -40.42 -36.43
N ALA A 33 5.52 -40.13 -36.11
CA ALA A 33 5.08 -38.77 -35.79
C ALA A 33 5.69 -38.38 -34.43
N ALA A 34 6.78 -37.63 -34.45
CA ALA A 34 7.29 -36.96 -33.27
C ALA A 34 6.24 -35.90 -32.80
N LEU A 35 5.50 -36.21 -31.75
CA LEU A 35 4.71 -35.22 -31.02
C LEU A 35 5.68 -34.25 -30.39
N ILE A 36 5.93 -33.12 -31.06
CA ILE A 36 6.53 -31.94 -30.43
C ILE A 36 5.44 -31.39 -29.49
N VAL A 37 5.48 -31.80 -28.21
CA VAL A 37 4.77 -31.11 -27.15
C VAL A 37 5.47 -29.77 -27.01
N GLY A 38 4.99 -28.78 -27.74
CA GLY A 38 5.37 -27.41 -27.54
C GLY A 38 4.89 -26.99 -26.13
N THR A 39 5.78 -27.00 -25.18
CA THR A 39 5.59 -26.24 -23.93
C THR A 39 5.49 -24.79 -24.35
N SER A 40 4.25 -24.29 -24.47
CA SER A 40 4.00 -22.85 -24.50
C SER A 40 4.48 -22.30 -23.17
N ALA A 41 5.75 -21.93 -23.07
CA ALA A 41 6.17 -20.96 -22.10
C ALA A 41 5.30 -19.73 -22.37
N SER A 42 4.40 -19.42 -21.46
CA SER A 42 3.72 -18.12 -21.45
C SER A 42 4.85 -17.10 -21.38
N ALA A 43 5.20 -16.47 -22.47
CA ALA A 43 5.98 -15.26 -22.47
C ALA A 43 5.12 -14.28 -21.67
N GLU A 44 5.52 -13.97 -20.44
CA GLU A 44 4.97 -12.83 -19.73
C GLU A 44 5.19 -11.63 -20.65
N GLY A 45 4.09 -11.11 -21.20
CA GLY A 45 4.15 -10.08 -22.23
C GLY A 45 4.81 -8.83 -21.64
N VAL A 46 5.65 -8.17 -22.44
CA VAL A 46 6.22 -6.87 -22.13
C VAL A 46 5.09 -5.97 -21.62
N PRO A 47 5.24 -5.33 -20.44
CA PRO A 47 4.19 -4.47 -19.89
C PRO A 47 3.78 -3.40 -20.92
N THR A 48 2.49 -3.28 -21.20
CA THR A 48 1.95 -2.28 -22.14
C THR A 48 1.57 -0.97 -21.44
N ALA A 49 1.57 -0.97 -20.11
CA ALA A 49 1.29 0.20 -19.27
C ALA A 49 1.96 0.03 -17.89
N PHE A 50 2.29 1.14 -17.26
CA PHE A 50 2.63 1.18 -15.84
C PHE A 50 1.34 1.24 -15.03
N ARG A 51 1.06 0.21 -14.21
CA ARG A 51 -0.23 0.05 -13.54
C ARG A 51 -0.11 0.12 -12.01
N PRO A 52 -0.06 1.33 -11.41
CA PRO A 52 -0.05 1.46 -9.96
C PRO A 52 -1.42 1.17 -9.35
N CYS A 53 -1.41 0.53 -8.18
CA CYS A 53 -2.57 0.38 -7.31
C CYS A 53 -2.62 1.60 -6.39
N ILE A 54 -3.66 2.41 -6.46
CA ILE A 54 -3.77 3.67 -5.71
C ILE A 54 -5.03 3.72 -4.84
N ASP A 55 -4.97 4.54 -3.79
CA ASP A 55 -6.17 4.97 -3.08
C ASP A 55 -6.70 6.25 -3.73
N PRO A 56 -8.00 6.31 -4.06
CA PRO A 56 -8.59 7.47 -4.74
C PRO A 56 -8.64 8.75 -3.91
N SER A 57 -8.50 8.68 -2.57
CA SER A 57 -8.72 9.80 -1.65
C SER A 57 -7.72 9.85 -0.50
N ASN A 58 -6.45 9.52 -0.73
CA ASN A 58 -5.42 9.38 0.30
C ASN A 58 -4.25 10.36 0.12
N LEU A 59 -4.52 11.66 -0.01
CA LEU A 59 -3.44 12.64 0.00
C LEU A 59 -2.70 12.65 1.36
N PRO A 60 -1.39 12.82 1.36
CA PRO A 60 -0.50 13.23 0.27
C PRO A 60 0.01 12.07 -0.61
N PHE A 61 -0.39 10.82 -0.37
CA PHE A 61 0.12 9.65 -1.08
C PHE A 61 -0.39 9.60 -2.52
N ALA A 62 -1.69 9.36 -2.70
CA ALA A 62 -2.31 9.28 -4.00
C ALA A 62 -3.76 9.80 -3.97
N ASN A 63 -4.26 10.19 -5.13
CA ASN A 63 -5.68 10.36 -5.42
C ASN A 63 -5.97 10.11 -6.91
N GLU A 64 -7.25 10.08 -7.28
CA GLU A 64 -7.66 9.87 -8.68
C GLU A 64 -7.25 11.03 -9.61
N LYS A 65 -6.99 12.23 -9.06
CA LYS A 65 -6.56 13.39 -9.84
C LYS A 65 -5.06 13.42 -10.14
N GLY A 66 -4.29 12.46 -9.59
CA GLY A 66 -2.84 12.42 -9.78
C GLY A 66 -2.05 13.42 -8.91
N GLU A 67 -2.65 13.93 -7.84
CA GLU A 67 -2.06 15.02 -7.05
C GLU A 67 -1.15 14.56 -5.90
N GLY A 68 -1.06 13.25 -5.62
CA GLY A 68 -0.21 12.72 -4.54
C GLY A 68 1.24 12.48 -4.98
N PHE A 69 2.16 12.37 -4.02
CA PHE A 69 3.56 12.11 -4.34
C PHE A 69 3.78 10.71 -4.93
N GLU A 70 2.98 9.72 -4.56
CA GLU A 70 3.03 8.39 -5.16
C GLU A 70 2.56 8.42 -6.63
N ASN A 71 1.56 9.24 -6.96
CA ASN A 71 1.17 9.49 -8.33
C ASN A 71 2.35 10.08 -9.14
N ARG A 72 3.04 11.09 -8.58
CA ARG A 72 4.19 11.75 -9.23
C ARG A 72 5.37 10.81 -9.43
N ILE A 73 5.64 9.92 -8.46
CA ILE A 73 6.68 8.89 -8.61
C ILE A 73 6.27 7.86 -9.66
N ALA A 74 4.99 7.47 -9.70
CA ALA A 74 4.47 6.57 -10.73
C ALA A 74 4.60 7.19 -12.14
N GLU A 75 4.30 8.48 -12.30
CA GLU A 75 4.53 9.24 -13.55
C GLU A 75 6.00 9.22 -13.97
N LEU A 76 6.90 9.48 -13.02
CA LEU A 76 8.35 9.42 -13.27
C LEU A 76 8.75 8.03 -13.80
N PHE A 77 8.28 6.96 -13.18
CA PHE A 77 8.61 5.59 -13.60
C PHE A 77 8.00 5.23 -14.95
N ALA A 78 6.74 5.57 -15.18
CA ALA A 78 6.08 5.38 -16.47
C ALA A 78 6.83 6.10 -17.60
N GLN A 79 7.27 7.34 -17.37
CA GLN A 79 8.07 8.10 -18.33
C GLN A 79 9.43 7.42 -18.61
N LYS A 80 10.10 6.93 -17.58
CA LYS A 80 11.38 6.21 -17.75
C LYS A 80 11.26 4.92 -18.54
N LEU A 81 10.13 4.23 -18.40
CA LEU A 81 9.81 3.02 -19.16
C LEU A 81 9.23 3.30 -20.55
N GLY A 82 8.86 4.53 -20.86
CA GLY A 82 8.14 4.86 -22.10
C GLY A 82 6.72 4.27 -22.15
N LEU A 83 6.10 4.06 -20.99
CA LEU A 83 4.78 3.43 -20.86
C LEU A 83 3.71 4.44 -20.46
N PRO A 84 2.46 4.28 -20.92
CA PRO A 84 1.33 5.02 -20.38
C PRO A 84 1.01 4.56 -18.95
N ILE A 85 0.44 5.47 -18.13
CA ILE A 85 -0.09 5.10 -16.80
C ILE A 85 -1.54 4.62 -16.92
N GLN A 86 -1.83 3.53 -16.22
CA GLN A 86 -3.18 2.99 -16.04
C GLN A 86 -3.40 2.63 -14.57
N SER A 87 -3.68 3.62 -13.74
CA SER A 87 -3.92 3.42 -12.31
C SER A 87 -5.18 2.62 -12.05
N TYR A 88 -5.13 1.72 -11.07
CA TYR A 88 -6.31 1.08 -10.51
C TYR A 88 -6.60 1.64 -9.12
N ALA A 89 -7.71 2.35 -9.00
CA ALA A 89 -8.13 3.01 -7.77
C ALA A 89 -9.00 2.09 -6.92
N TYR A 90 -8.65 1.93 -5.66
CA TYR A 90 -9.44 1.21 -4.66
C TYR A 90 -9.17 1.83 -3.27
N PRO A 91 -10.21 2.12 -2.46
CA PRO A 91 -10.00 2.71 -1.13
C PRO A 91 -9.11 1.83 -0.25
N GLN A 92 -8.11 2.42 0.39
CA GLN A 92 -7.20 1.72 1.28
C GLN A 92 -7.92 1.28 2.55
N ARG A 93 -8.35 0.04 2.56
CA ARG A 93 -9.09 -0.61 3.64
C ARG A 93 -8.52 -2.00 3.89
N MET A 94 -9.12 -2.72 4.82
CA MET A 94 -8.83 -4.15 4.99
C MET A 94 -8.90 -4.86 3.64
N ASN A 95 -7.89 -5.69 3.38
CA ASN A 95 -7.73 -6.43 2.12
C ASN A 95 -7.37 -5.59 0.88
N PHE A 96 -6.75 -4.41 1.03
CA PHE A 96 -6.31 -3.60 -0.11
C PHE A 96 -5.51 -4.41 -1.12
N ILE A 97 -4.46 -5.11 -0.70
CA ILE A 97 -3.63 -5.95 -1.59
C ILE A 97 -4.44 -7.03 -2.30
N ARG A 98 -5.38 -7.68 -1.60
CA ARG A 98 -6.25 -8.70 -2.20
C ARG A 98 -7.15 -8.11 -3.27
N ASN A 99 -7.68 -6.91 -3.05
CA ASN A 99 -8.64 -6.26 -3.94
C ASN A 99 -7.98 -5.40 -5.03
N THR A 100 -6.67 -5.26 -5.01
CA THR A 100 -5.90 -4.49 -5.98
C THR A 100 -4.83 -5.36 -6.63
N LEU A 101 -3.64 -5.43 -6.04
CA LEU A 101 -2.44 -6.10 -6.58
C LEU A 101 -2.68 -7.58 -6.94
N ARG A 102 -3.50 -8.29 -6.13
CA ARG A 102 -3.83 -9.70 -6.32
C ARG A 102 -5.19 -9.93 -7.01
N TYR A 103 -5.88 -8.85 -7.40
CA TYR A 103 -7.21 -8.97 -7.97
C TYR A 103 -7.17 -9.13 -9.47
N ARG A 104 -7.79 -10.20 -9.94
CA ARG A 104 -8.10 -10.43 -11.35
C ARG A 104 -9.38 -11.23 -11.49
N LEU A 105 -10.09 -11.04 -12.57
CA LEU A 105 -11.19 -11.91 -12.96
C LEU A 105 -10.66 -13.13 -13.76
N PRO A 106 -11.37 -14.26 -13.76
CA PRO A 106 -10.99 -15.42 -14.59
C PRO A 106 -10.76 -15.02 -16.04
N GLY A 107 -9.60 -15.40 -16.61
CA GLY A 107 -9.22 -15.08 -17.98
C GLY A 107 -8.83 -13.62 -18.25
N GLN A 108 -8.67 -12.80 -17.21
CA GLN A 108 -8.22 -11.40 -17.32
C GLN A 108 -6.88 -11.19 -16.60
N ASP A 109 -6.18 -10.14 -16.99
CA ASP A 109 -4.98 -9.67 -16.31
C ASP A 109 -5.29 -9.11 -14.92
N PHE A 110 -4.25 -8.99 -14.10
CA PHE A 110 -4.34 -8.27 -12.83
C PHE A 110 -4.66 -6.79 -13.06
N ARG A 111 -5.38 -6.18 -12.12
CA ARG A 111 -5.84 -4.79 -12.24
C ARG A 111 -4.71 -3.77 -12.12
N CYS A 112 -3.70 -4.08 -11.33
CA CYS A 112 -2.50 -3.27 -11.14
C CYS A 112 -1.30 -4.15 -10.80
N ASP A 113 -0.07 -3.62 -10.91
CA ASP A 113 1.15 -4.40 -10.80
C ASP A 113 2.09 -3.93 -9.70
N VAL A 114 1.87 -2.75 -9.15
CA VAL A 114 2.71 -2.19 -8.09
C VAL A 114 1.89 -1.35 -7.11
N VAL A 115 2.11 -1.57 -5.82
CA VAL A 115 1.65 -0.68 -4.73
C VAL A 115 2.81 0.24 -4.39
N MET A 116 2.59 1.54 -4.41
CA MET A 116 3.66 2.53 -4.32
C MET A 116 4.22 2.71 -2.90
N GLY A 117 3.43 2.43 -1.86
CA GLY A 117 3.86 2.62 -0.47
C GLY A 117 3.43 1.48 0.45
N ILE A 118 4.40 0.66 0.88
CA ILE A 118 4.25 -0.35 1.92
C ILE A 118 5.44 -0.31 2.88
N PRO A 119 5.30 -0.70 4.15
CA PRO A 119 6.45 -0.95 5.00
C PRO A 119 7.37 -2.02 4.38
N ALA A 120 8.69 -1.84 4.49
CA ALA A 120 9.65 -2.76 3.87
C ALA A 120 9.55 -4.22 4.36
N ASN A 121 8.98 -4.43 5.56
CA ASN A 121 8.73 -5.76 6.14
C ASN A 121 7.29 -6.24 5.98
N TYR A 122 6.54 -5.70 5.01
CA TYR A 122 5.14 -6.07 4.79
C TYR A 122 5.03 -7.44 4.13
N ASP A 123 4.22 -8.34 4.70
CA ASP A 123 4.13 -9.74 4.31
C ASP A 123 3.08 -10.07 3.24
N GLN A 124 2.20 -9.11 2.90
CA GLN A 124 1.14 -9.36 1.92
C GLN A 124 1.55 -9.05 0.47
N ALA A 125 2.72 -8.44 0.27
CA ALA A 125 3.30 -8.18 -1.04
C ALA A 125 4.81 -8.39 -0.98
N TRP A 126 5.43 -8.64 -2.13
CA TRP A 126 6.88 -8.75 -2.20
C TRP A 126 7.48 -7.34 -2.25
N ALA A 127 8.05 -6.91 -1.13
CA ALA A 127 8.63 -5.59 -1.00
C ALA A 127 9.91 -5.47 -1.84
N THR A 128 10.08 -4.30 -2.47
CA THR A 128 11.32 -3.87 -3.11
C THR A 128 12.33 -3.37 -2.06
N THR A 129 13.52 -2.94 -2.52
CA THR A 129 14.39 -2.10 -1.70
C THR A 129 13.65 -0.82 -1.31
N PRO A 130 13.83 -0.33 -0.06
CA PRO A 130 13.18 0.91 0.39
C PRO A 130 13.64 2.11 -0.45
N TYR A 131 12.71 3.05 -0.71
CA TYR A 131 13.01 4.27 -1.45
C TYR A 131 12.95 5.54 -0.59
N TYR A 132 12.35 5.47 0.61
CA TYR A 132 12.50 6.49 1.64
C TYR A 132 12.27 5.92 3.04
N ARG A 133 12.71 6.68 4.04
CA ARG A 133 12.40 6.46 5.46
C ARG A 133 11.78 7.71 6.03
N SER A 134 10.75 7.56 6.85
CA SER A 134 10.09 8.66 7.55
C SER A 134 9.73 8.23 8.97
N THR A 135 9.34 9.17 9.80
CA THR A 135 8.95 8.90 11.18
C THR A 135 7.61 9.56 11.52
N TYR A 136 6.98 9.13 12.60
CA TYR A 136 5.85 9.85 13.18
C TYR A 136 6.30 11.19 13.73
N MET A 137 5.41 12.16 13.66
CA MET A 137 5.64 13.52 14.13
C MET A 137 4.65 13.88 15.23
N LEU A 138 5.14 14.52 16.28
CA LEU A 138 4.32 15.30 17.19
C LEU A 138 4.11 16.66 16.53
N VAL A 139 2.89 17.00 16.20
CA VAL A 139 2.50 18.30 15.65
C VAL A 139 1.69 19.04 16.71
N TYR A 140 2.07 20.25 17.06
CA TYR A 140 1.33 21.05 18.02
C TYR A 140 1.14 22.49 17.55
N ARG A 141 0.09 23.12 18.08
CA ARG A 141 -0.17 24.53 17.84
C ARG A 141 0.63 25.36 18.82
N LYS A 142 1.43 26.31 18.32
CA LYS A 142 2.19 27.25 19.14
C LYS A 142 1.27 28.09 20.04
N GLY A 143 1.72 28.40 21.25
CA GLY A 143 0.93 29.15 22.21
C GLY A 143 -0.11 28.32 22.99
N ARG A 144 -0.04 26.97 22.92
CA ARG A 144 -1.00 26.06 23.56
C ARG A 144 -0.35 25.18 24.64
N GLY A 145 0.72 25.67 25.28
CA GLY A 145 1.34 24.99 26.41
C GLY A 145 2.43 23.98 26.10
N LEU A 146 2.86 23.89 24.84
CA LEU A 146 3.92 22.97 24.38
C LEU A 146 5.15 23.71 23.85
N ASP A 147 5.23 25.03 23.95
CA ASP A 147 6.29 25.82 23.30
C ASP A 147 7.69 25.59 23.88
N GLN A 148 7.78 25.08 25.10
CA GLN A 148 9.04 24.79 25.77
C GLN A 148 9.63 23.43 25.43
N ILE A 149 8.86 22.50 24.82
CA ILE A 149 9.38 21.18 24.45
C ILE A 149 10.31 21.27 23.25
N ARG A 150 11.33 20.42 23.23
CA ARG A 150 12.30 20.31 22.14
C ARG A 150 12.23 18.95 21.44
N THR A 151 11.79 17.95 22.19
CA THR A 151 11.57 16.59 21.72
C THR A 151 10.18 16.11 22.14
N GLY A 152 9.67 15.07 21.47
CA GLY A 152 8.35 14.54 21.82
C GLY A 152 8.25 14.08 23.27
N VAL A 153 9.31 13.48 23.82
CA VAL A 153 9.32 12.96 25.20
C VAL A 153 9.27 14.06 26.27
N ASP A 154 9.66 15.29 25.95
CA ASP A 154 9.63 16.39 26.89
C ASP A 154 8.21 16.72 27.38
N MET A 155 7.18 16.36 26.59
CA MET A 155 5.78 16.55 27.00
C MET A 155 5.44 15.79 28.29
N PHE A 156 6.08 14.65 28.55
CA PHE A 156 5.85 13.86 29.75
C PHE A 156 6.48 14.48 31.02
N SER A 157 7.38 15.45 30.84
CA SER A 157 8.01 16.20 31.91
C SER A 157 7.25 17.48 32.28
N LEU A 158 6.14 17.79 31.64
CA LEU A 158 5.27 18.90 31.99
C LEU A 158 4.68 18.70 33.39
N SER A 159 4.29 19.79 34.06
CA SER A 159 3.61 19.68 35.34
C SER A 159 2.30 18.88 35.23
N PRO A 160 1.89 18.13 36.26
CA PRO A 160 0.65 17.35 36.21
C PRO A 160 -0.59 18.18 35.87
N GLU A 161 -0.58 19.44 36.24
CA GLU A 161 -1.66 20.36 35.88
C GLU A 161 -1.67 20.70 34.41
N ALA A 162 -0.50 20.95 33.80
CA ALA A 162 -0.36 21.20 32.37
C ALA A 162 -0.73 19.95 31.55
N GLN A 163 -0.26 18.78 31.98
CA GLN A 163 -0.59 17.50 31.35
C GLN A 163 -2.10 17.25 31.25
N ARG A 164 -2.83 17.47 32.36
CA ARG A 164 -4.30 17.26 32.42
C ARG A 164 -5.11 18.17 31.50
N LYS A 165 -4.54 19.28 31.04
CA LYS A 165 -5.21 20.23 30.14
C LYS A 165 -5.04 19.89 28.68
N LEU A 166 -4.09 18.99 28.33
CA LEU A 166 -3.78 18.66 26.94
C LEU A 166 -4.74 17.62 26.37
N THR A 167 -5.13 17.85 25.14
CA THR A 167 -5.83 16.87 24.31
C THR A 167 -4.98 16.56 23.07
N ILE A 168 -4.61 15.28 22.89
CA ILE A 168 -3.69 14.85 21.85
C ILE A 168 -4.42 13.93 20.87
N GLY A 169 -4.55 14.37 19.65
CA GLY A 169 -5.13 13.56 18.58
C GLY A 169 -4.18 12.44 18.14
N VAL A 170 -4.69 11.21 18.09
CA VAL A 170 -3.96 10.03 17.60
C VAL A 170 -4.86 9.13 16.80
N TYR A 171 -4.30 8.46 15.80
CA TYR A 171 -5.03 7.38 15.13
C TYR A 171 -5.11 6.14 16.02
N ASP A 172 -6.27 5.49 16.04
CA ASP A 172 -6.47 4.23 16.75
C ASP A 172 -5.42 3.19 16.35
N LYS A 173 -4.88 2.48 17.36
CA LYS A 173 -3.89 1.41 17.16
C LYS A 173 -2.60 1.85 16.43
N SER A 174 -2.37 3.16 16.32
CA SER A 174 -1.11 3.69 15.78
C SER A 174 0.01 3.63 16.80
N PRO A 175 1.28 3.75 16.37
CA PRO A 175 2.41 3.94 17.30
C PRO A 175 2.18 5.07 18.30
N GLY A 176 1.55 6.18 17.88
CA GLY A 176 1.23 7.30 18.76
C GLY A 176 0.26 6.93 19.88
N SER A 177 -0.81 6.18 19.59
CA SER A 177 -1.75 5.75 20.63
C SER A 177 -1.11 4.75 21.62
N ILE A 178 -0.28 3.84 21.12
CA ILE A 178 0.47 2.88 21.95
C ILE A 178 1.45 3.64 22.85
N TRP A 179 2.14 4.64 22.31
CA TRP A 179 3.11 5.45 23.05
C TRP A 179 2.48 6.24 24.19
N LEU A 180 1.37 6.92 23.95
CA LEU A 180 0.62 7.63 24.99
C LEU A 180 0.17 6.67 26.09
N ALA A 181 -0.37 5.51 25.73
CA ALA A 181 -0.79 4.49 26.68
C ALA A 181 0.36 3.99 27.56
N ARG A 182 1.54 3.74 26.99
CA ARG A 182 2.72 3.30 27.75
C ARG A 182 3.22 4.35 28.74
N HIS A 183 2.98 5.61 28.46
CA HIS A 183 3.34 6.72 29.35
C HIS A 183 2.19 7.14 30.30
N GLY A 184 1.08 6.39 30.32
CA GLY A 184 -0.07 6.66 31.18
C GLY A 184 -0.90 7.88 30.74
N TRP A 185 -0.90 8.18 29.43
CA TRP A 185 -1.58 9.35 28.85
C TRP A 185 -2.82 8.99 28.02
N GLU A 186 -3.48 7.87 28.34
CA GLU A 186 -4.70 7.46 27.65
C GLU A 186 -5.83 8.48 27.79
N SER A 187 -5.90 9.16 28.95
CA SER A 187 -6.93 10.17 29.19
C SER A 187 -6.75 11.46 28.40
N GLN A 188 -5.55 11.72 27.89
CA GLN A 188 -5.24 12.85 27.02
C GLN A 188 -5.43 12.51 25.54
N ALA A 189 -5.54 11.23 25.20
CA ALA A 189 -5.65 10.78 23.82
C ALA A 189 -7.07 10.96 23.28
N LYS A 190 -7.22 11.70 22.18
CA LYS A 190 -8.43 11.74 21.36
C LYS A 190 -8.24 10.83 20.16
N PRO A 191 -8.95 9.68 20.08
CA PRO A 191 -8.77 8.73 19.00
C PRO A 191 -9.44 9.19 17.71
N TYR A 192 -8.77 8.93 16.58
CA TYR A 192 -9.26 9.08 15.21
C TYR A 192 -9.22 7.73 14.49
N ARG A 193 -10.15 7.50 13.59
CA ARG A 193 -10.16 6.27 12.80
C ARG A 193 -9.09 6.31 11.71
N ILE A 194 -8.29 5.25 11.60
CA ILE A 194 -7.26 5.13 10.55
C ILE A 194 -7.89 4.92 9.18
N LEU A 195 -8.94 4.11 9.12
CA LEU A 195 -9.58 3.67 7.89
C LEU A 195 -11.06 4.02 7.95
N SER A 196 -11.48 4.96 7.14
CA SER A 196 -12.89 5.32 6.97
C SER A 196 -13.41 4.87 5.62
N ALA A 197 -14.67 4.45 5.61
CA ALA A 197 -15.41 4.22 4.36
C ALA A 197 -15.98 5.52 3.79
N ASP A 198 -15.97 6.58 4.59
CA ASP A 198 -16.48 7.88 4.24
C ASP A 198 -15.48 8.61 3.33
N PRO A 199 -15.84 8.93 2.08
CA PRO A 199 -14.95 9.65 1.17
C PRO A 199 -14.65 11.09 1.61
N GLU A 200 -15.46 11.67 2.51
CA GLU A 200 -15.23 12.99 3.08
C GLU A 200 -14.14 12.99 4.17
N GLN A 201 -13.84 11.83 4.74
CA GLN A 201 -12.76 11.69 5.71
C GLN A 201 -11.43 11.45 5.01
N TYR A 202 -10.45 12.29 5.34
CA TYR A 202 -9.11 12.25 4.78
C TYR A 202 -8.04 12.34 5.88
N PRO A 203 -6.81 11.85 5.62
CA PRO A 203 -5.79 11.75 6.68
C PRO A 203 -5.37 13.08 7.33
N GLY A 204 -5.61 14.20 6.66
CA GLY A 204 -5.24 15.53 7.14
C GLY A 204 -6.25 16.18 8.08
N GLU A 205 -7.43 15.63 8.22
CA GLU A 205 -8.52 16.22 9.02
C GLU A 205 -8.11 16.54 10.45
N ILE A 206 -7.32 15.66 11.07
CA ILE A 206 -6.78 15.84 12.42
C ILE A 206 -5.93 17.13 12.54
N ILE A 207 -5.24 17.54 11.46
CA ILE A 207 -4.38 18.73 11.44
C ILE A 207 -5.16 19.95 10.95
N GLU A 208 -5.80 19.89 9.78
CA GLU A 208 -6.45 21.04 9.15
C GLU A 208 -7.71 21.50 9.89
N ASN A 209 -8.47 20.55 10.45
CA ASN A 209 -9.72 20.85 11.13
C ASN A 209 -9.52 20.96 12.63
N ASP A 210 -9.05 19.90 13.31
CA ASP A 210 -9.11 19.87 14.76
C ASP A 210 -7.93 20.57 15.43
N LEU A 211 -6.70 20.33 14.96
CA LEU A 211 -5.53 21.00 15.53
C LEU A 211 -5.51 22.50 15.16
N ALA A 212 -5.72 22.84 13.90
CA ALA A 212 -5.74 24.24 13.44
C ALA A 212 -6.86 25.06 14.09
N GLN A 213 -8.00 24.44 14.39
CA GLN A 213 -9.12 25.11 15.09
C GLN A 213 -8.99 25.09 16.62
N GLY A 214 -7.96 24.42 17.17
CA GLY A 214 -7.73 24.34 18.61
C GLY A 214 -8.68 23.43 19.38
N LYS A 215 -9.32 22.47 18.70
CA LYS A 215 -10.12 21.42 19.32
C LYS A 215 -9.26 20.32 19.98
N ILE A 216 -8.01 20.22 19.56
CA ILE A 216 -6.93 19.47 20.16
C ILE A 216 -5.69 20.39 20.27
N ASP A 217 -4.78 20.08 21.17
CA ASP A 217 -3.57 20.88 21.43
C ASP A 217 -2.36 20.35 20.65
N ALA A 218 -2.35 19.05 20.41
CA ALA A 218 -1.33 18.36 19.60
C ALA A 218 -1.92 17.17 18.84
N ALA A 219 -1.19 16.68 17.87
CA ALA A 219 -1.50 15.45 17.12
C ALA A 219 -0.23 14.61 16.92
N ILE A 220 -0.34 13.29 17.03
CA ILE A 220 0.74 12.37 16.68
C ILE A 220 0.33 11.63 15.41
N VAL A 221 0.99 11.96 14.31
CA VAL A 221 0.62 11.46 12.98
C VAL A 221 1.85 11.02 12.19
N TRP A 222 1.61 10.18 11.18
CA TRP A 222 2.65 9.75 10.26
C TRP A 222 3.27 10.94 9.51
N GLY A 223 4.60 10.96 9.39
CA GLY A 223 5.38 12.08 8.87
C GLY A 223 4.90 12.68 7.56
N PRO A 224 4.67 11.93 6.49
CA PRO A 224 4.13 12.46 5.23
C PRO A 224 2.80 13.22 5.42
N ILE A 225 1.90 12.70 6.26
CA ILE A 225 0.63 13.38 6.61
C ILE A 225 0.93 14.68 7.36
N ALA A 226 1.78 14.60 8.39
CA ALA A 226 2.19 15.78 9.16
C ALA A 226 2.75 16.88 8.27
N GLY A 227 3.74 16.55 7.46
CA GLY A 227 4.45 17.52 6.63
C GLY A 227 3.55 18.21 5.62
N TYR A 228 2.75 17.41 4.90
CA TYR A 228 1.87 17.93 3.86
C TYR A 228 0.78 18.85 4.41
N TYR A 229 0.04 18.39 5.42
CA TYR A 229 -1.09 19.16 5.94
C TYR A 229 -0.68 20.34 6.82
N THR A 230 0.42 20.23 7.56
CA THR A 230 0.96 21.38 8.30
C THR A 230 1.36 22.52 7.37
N LYS A 231 1.95 22.22 6.20
CA LYS A 231 2.31 23.22 5.18
C LYS A 231 1.09 23.93 4.59
N ARG A 232 -0.09 23.32 4.61
CA ARG A 232 -1.35 23.89 4.06
C ARG A 232 -2.06 24.81 5.04
N VAL A 233 -1.88 24.59 6.35
CA VAL A 233 -2.44 25.47 7.39
C VAL A 233 -1.72 26.81 7.37
N ARG A 234 -2.46 27.91 7.19
CA ARG A 234 -1.91 29.28 7.05
C ARG A 234 -2.32 30.22 8.17
N ASN A 235 -3.35 29.90 8.91
CA ASN A 235 -3.98 30.78 9.90
C ASN A 235 -3.43 30.63 11.32
N VAL A 236 -2.62 29.60 11.59
CA VAL A 236 -1.97 29.34 12.86
C VAL A 236 -0.56 28.78 12.65
N GLU A 237 0.32 29.03 13.60
CA GLU A 237 1.68 28.45 13.56
C GLU A 237 1.65 27.06 14.16
N LEU A 238 2.03 26.07 13.37
CA LEU A 238 2.18 24.67 13.77
C LEU A 238 3.67 24.31 13.82
N VAL A 239 4.04 23.61 14.88
CA VAL A 239 5.40 23.10 15.11
C VAL A 239 5.38 21.60 14.95
N MET A 240 6.39 21.02 14.27
CA MET A 240 6.55 19.59 14.09
C MET A 240 7.84 19.11 14.76
N LEU A 241 7.75 18.11 15.62
CA LEU A 241 8.88 17.44 16.23
C LEU A 241 8.92 15.97 15.82
N PRO A 242 10.05 15.46 15.32
CA PRO A 242 10.18 14.05 14.99
C PRO A 242 10.14 13.18 16.24
N LEU A 243 9.42 12.08 16.18
CA LEU A 243 9.43 11.10 17.25
C LEU A 243 10.48 10.03 16.95
N LYS A 244 11.28 9.70 17.97
CA LYS A 244 12.29 8.64 17.91
C LYS A 244 11.72 7.35 18.47
N SER A 245 12.02 6.23 17.81
CA SER A 245 11.66 4.91 18.26
C SER A 245 12.27 4.63 19.64
N GLU A 246 11.48 3.95 20.50
CA GLU A 246 11.91 3.53 21.84
C GLU A 246 11.56 2.04 22.06
N PRO A 247 12.09 1.37 23.10
CA PRO A 247 11.77 -0.02 23.35
C PRO A 247 10.26 -0.28 23.43
N GLY A 248 9.77 -1.09 22.48
CA GLY A 248 8.35 -1.45 22.37
C GLY A 248 7.46 -0.48 21.60
N VAL A 249 7.99 0.65 21.08
CA VAL A 249 7.26 1.55 20.18
C VAL A 249 8.16 1.98 19.03
N LYS A 250 7.82 1.55 17.82
CA LYS A 250 8.52 1.94 16.60
C LYS A 250 7.81 3.10 15.93
N PHE A 251 8.54 4.18 15.67
CA PHE A 251 8.02 5.38 15.01
C PHE A 251 8.53 5.58 13.60
N ASP A 252 9.76 5.17 13.31
CA ASP A 252 10.37 5.32 11.99
C ASP A 252 10.20 4.04 11.15
N PHE A 253 9.90 4.22 9.88
CA PHE A 253 9.67 3.11 8.96
C PHE A 253 10.35 3.35 7.62
N GLU A 254 10.96 2.30 7.08
CA GLU A 254 11.37 2.22 5.70
C GLU A 254 10.17 1.88 4.84
N ILE A 255 9.99 2.66 3.78
CA ILE A 255 8.90 2.49 2.83
C ILE A 255 9.45 1.98 1.51
N ALA A 256 8.88 0.90 1.06
CA ALA A 256 9.18 0.20 -0.18
C ALA A 256 7.96 0.20 -1.11
N MET A 257 8.14 -0.21 -2.34
CA MET A 257 7.05 -0.56 -3.24
C MET A 257 6.74 -2.05 -3.10
N GLY A 258 5.51 -2.46 -3.42
CA GLY A 258 5.09 -3.85 -3.33
C GLY A 258 4.64 -4.41 -4.66
N VAL A 259 5.20 -5.56 -5.06
CA VAL A 259 4.75 -6.32 -6.22
C VAL A 259 4.18 -7.67 -5.79
N ARG A 260 3.57 -8.43 -6.71
CA ARG A 260 3.10 -9.79 -6.41
C ARG A 260 4.27 -10.73 -6.15
N TYR A 261 4.08 -11.68 -5.26
CA TYR A 261 5.01 -12.80 -5.13
C TYR A 261 5.04 -13.60 -6.44
N GLY A 262 6.24 -13.86 -6.94
CA GLY A 262 6.50 -14.54 -8.20
C GLY A 262 6.86 -13.60 -9.36
N ASP A 263 6.50 -12.34 -9.32
CA ASP A 263 6.80 -11.34 -10.37
C ASP A 263 8.24 -10.80 -10.19
N ARG A 264 9.24 -11.69 -10.29
CA ARG A 264 10.64 -11.35 -10.01
C ARG A 264 11.18 -10.29 -10.97
N GLU A 265 10.97 -10.50 -12.26
CA GLU A 265 11.49 -9.58 -13.29
C GLU A 265 10.93 -8.17 -13.12
N TRP A 266 9.63 -8.07 -12.80
CA TRP A 266 9.00 -6.79 -12.52
C TRP A 266 9.52 -6.15 -11.24
N LYS A 267 9.76 -6.93 -10.19
CA LYS A 267 10.39 -6.44 -8.96
C LYS A 267 11.77 -5.88 -9.24
N ASP A 268 12.60 -6.62 -9.96
CA ASP A 268 13.97 -6.22 -10.30
C ASP A 268 13.97 -4.92 -11.13
N GLU A 269 13.02 -4.76 -12.07
CA GLU A 269 12.86 -3.52 -12.85
C GLU A 269 12.44 -2.34 -11.97
N ILE A 270 11.50 -2.53 -11.04
CA ILE A 270 11.11 -1.47 -10.08
C ILE A 270 12.29 -1.09 -9.17
N GLU A 271 13.07 -2.05 -8.70
CA GLU A 271 14.26 -1.77 -7.87
C GLU A 271 15.34 -0.98 -8.65
N LYS A 272 15.52 -1.29 -9.91
CA LYS A 272 16.40 -0.53 -10.81
C LYS A 272 15.89 0.91 -10.98
N LEU A 273 14.59 1.09 -11.24
CA LEU A 273 13.98 2.43 -11.33
C LEU A 273 14.15 3.23 -10.04
N ILE A 274 13.97 2.60 -8.88
CA ILE A 274 14.24 3.22 -7.58
C ILE A 274 15.71 3.66 -7.48
N ALA A 275 16.64 2.77 -7.78
CA ALA A 275 18.07 3.05 -7.67
C ALA A 275 18.54 4.20 -8.58
N GLU A 276 18.11 4.18 -9.84
CA GLU A 276 18.49 5.16 -10.86
C GLU A 276 17.84 6.54 -10.64
N ASN A 277 16.69 6.60 -9.95
CA ASN A 277 15.92 7.83 -9.79
C ASN A 277 15.85 8.34 -8.34
N ARG A 278 16.68 7.83 -7.41
CA ARG A 278 16.70 8.27 -6.00
C ARG A 278 16.72 9.80 -5.83
N PRO A 279 17.54 10.59 -6.57
CA PRO A 279 17.53 12.04 -6.42
C PRO A 279 16.19 12.68 -6.81
N ALA A 280 15.58 12.23 -7.91
CA ALA A 280 14.29 12.75 -8.37
C ALA A 280 13.16 12.38 -7.40
N ILE A 281 13.14 11.15 -6.88
CA ILE A 281 12.21 10.71 -5.84
C ILE A 281 12.34 11.61 -4.59
N LYS A 282 13.57 11.89 -4.16
CA LYS A 282 13.82 12.76 -2.99
C LYS A 282 13.32 14.19 -3.22
N VAL A 283 13.45 14.72 -4.42
CA VAL A 283 12.87 16.03 -4.80
C VAL A 283 11.35 16.01 -4.69
N ILE A 284 10.68 15.01 -5.27
CA ILE A 284 9.23 14.85 -5.16
C ILE A 284 8.78 14.79 -3.70
N LEU A 285 9.41 13.95 -2.88
CA LEU A 285 9.06 13.83 -1.45
C LEU A 285 9.21 15.16 -0.70
N ARG A 286 10.25 15.94 -0.99
CA ARG A 286 10.47 17.27 -0.40
C ARG A 286 9.43 18.31 -0.84
N GLU A 287 8.96 18.25 -2.08
CA GLU A 287 7.87 19.12 -2.57
C GLU A 287 6.60 18.94 -1.73
N TYR A 288 6.34 17.71 -1.28
CA TYR A 288 5.24 17.37 -0.39
C TYR A 288 5.56 17.53 1.10
N ASN A 289 6.72 18.11 1.41
CA ASN A 289 7.20 18.34 2.78
C ASN A 289 7.25 17.04 3.62
N VAL A 290 7.58 15.92 2.98
CA VAL A 290 7.74 14.64 3.67
C VAL A 290 8.98 14.70 4.57
N PRO A 291 8.88 14.52 5.89
CA PRO A 291 10.03 14.50 6.78
C PRO A 291 10.82 13.19 6.55
N LEU A 292 11.95 13.31 5.89
CA LEU A 292 12.88 12.20 5.67
C LEU A 292 13.81 12.08 6.85
N VAL A 293 14.07 10.84 7.29
CA VAL A 293 14.97 10.56 8.40
C VAL A 293 16.04 9.54 7.98
N ASN A 294 17.22 9.66 8.61
CA ASN A 294 18.30 8.68 8.49
C ASN A 294 18.02 7.43 9.35
N GLU A 295 18.96 6.49 9.38
CA GLU A 295 18.84 5.25 10.19
C GLU A 295 18.74 5.53 11.70
N GLY A 296 19.28 6.66 12.17
CA GLY A 296 19.18 7.11 13.56
C GLY A 296 17.86 7.82 13.90
N GLY A 297 16.94 7.95 12.94
CA GLY A 297 15.66 8.65 13.13
C GLY A 297 15.80 10.18 13.17
N GLU A 298 16.92 10.74 12.69
CA GLU A 298 17.16 12.18 12.61
C GLU A 298 16.75 12.72 11.26
N LEU A 299 16.17 13.93 11.23
CA LEU A 299 15.78 14.60 9.99
C LEU A 299 16.99 14.87 9.10
N GLU A 300 16.83 14.60 7.78
CA GLU A 300 17.82 14.87 6.73
C GLU A 300 17.75 16.31 6.17
#